data_240de760b0d0b3c9b1d432d06df26780
#
_entry.id   240de760b0d0b3c9b1d432d06df26780
#
_cell.length_a   1.000
_cell.length_b   1.000
_cell.length_c   1.000
_cell.angle_alpha   90.00
_cell.angle_beta   90.00
_cell.angle_gamma   90.00
#
_symmetry.space_group_name_H-M   'P 1'
#
loop_
_entity.id
_entity.type
_entity.pdbx_description
1 polymer ?
#
loop_
_entity_poly.entity_id
_entity_poly.type
_entity_poly.pdbx_seq_one_letter_code
_entity_poly.pdbx_strand_id
1 'polypeptide(L)'
;MRRFVLVISSGFLAACATGPRLTEVATQDTGKSFKTVVVDAGHGGKDNGAYRQFGGAEKLATLDVAKRLSHKLRESDFETVMTRSTDVFISLEDRVAIENAQKNSIFVSIHFNDSRRRGIRGFETYYHSNNSMDLANRIQSKLMTIPHSANRGVHRANFRVLRLAKYPAVLVECGFLSNRLEGGEARDSEYREMLADRIAEAIVEQRYGSGVYHASKKPTAEPPIESTALAPASLKHD
;
A
#
# COMPACT_ATOMS: atom_id res chain seq x y z
N MET A 1 46.66 -46.01 -51.25
CA MET A 1 45.42 -45.24 -51.35
C MET A 1 44.86 -45.00 -49.96
N ARG A 2 45.09 -43.82 -49.35
CA ARG A 2 44.56 -43.43 -48.05
C ARG A 2 43.31 -42.58 -48.26
N ARG A 3 42.19 -43.05 -47.81
CA ARG A 3 40.92 -42.29 -47.82
C ARG A 3 40.82 -41.39 -46.61
N PHE A 4 40.79 -40.06 -46.85
CA PHE A 4 40.46 -39.06 -45.83
C PHE A 4 38.98 -39.02 -45.65
N VAL A 5 38.49 -39.22 -44.40
CA VAL A 5 37.12 -38.99 -44.03
C VAL A 5 37.04 -37.59 -43.41
N LEU A 6 36.32 -36.71 -44.06
CA LEU A 6 36.04 -35.35 -43.58
C LEU A 6 34.84 -35.40 -42.63
N VAL A 7 35.10 -35.17 -41.35
CA VAL A 7 34.01 -35.04 -40.34
C VAL A 7 33.59 -33.56 -40.28
N ILE A 8 32.40 -33.27 -40.80
CA ILE A 8 31.77 -31.95 -40.70
C ILE A 8 31.06 -31.87 -39.33
N SER A 9 31.63 -31.11 -38.37
CA SER A 9 31.05 -30.82 -37.10
C SER A 9 30.05 -29.67 -37.25
N SER A 10 28.74 -29.97 -37.24
CA SER A 10 27.67 -28.97 -37.21
C SER A 10 27.53 -28.42 -35.81
N GLY A 11 28.12 -27.24 -35.55
CA GLY A 11 27.90 -26.49 -34.32
C GLY A 11 26.47 -25.93 -34.27
N PHE A 12 25.65 -26.46 -33.38
CA PHE A 12 24.37 -25.85 -33.01
C PHE A 12 24.65 -24.62 -32.12
N LEU A 13 24.50 -23.42 -32.66
CA LEU A 13 24.43 -22.19 -31.91
C LEU A 13 23.05 -22.13 -31.23
N ALA A 14 22.99 -22.47 -29.96
CA ALA A 14 21.82 -22.22 -29.12
C ALA A 14 21.69 -20.70 -28.92
N ALA A 15 20.84 -20.06 -29.69
CA ALA A 15 20.42 -18.69 -29.44
C ALA A 15 19.57 -18.66 -28.15
N CYS A 16 20.18 -18.27 -27.02
CA CYS A 16 19.42 -17.90 -25.84
C CYS A 16 18.53 -16.68 -26.18
N ALA A 17 17.25 -16.92 -26.43
CA ALA A 17 16.26 -15.87 -26.52
C ALA A 17 16.17 -15.18 -25.16
N THR A 18 16.86 -14.06 -25.00
CA THR A 18 16.61 -13.13 -23.90
C THR A 18 15.26 -12.50 -24.14
N GLY A 19 14.21 -13.03 -23.45
CA GLY A 19 12.91 -12.37 -23.40
C GLY A 19 13.07 -10.93 -22.92
N PRO A 20 12.14 -10.02 -23.25
CA PRO A 20 12.26 -8.62 -22.88
C PRO A 20 12.41 -8.54 -21.36
N ARG A 21 13.60 -8.14 -20.90
CA ARG A 21 13.84 -7.76 -19.53
C ARG A 21 12.90 -6.60 -19.26
N LEU A 22 11.89 -6.79 -18.41
CA LEU A 22 11.07 -5.70 -17.91
C LEU A 22 12.05 -4.73 -17.24
N THR A 23 12.36 -3.65 -17.92
CA THR A 23 13.27 -2.62 -17.43
C THR A 23 12.65 -2.05 -16.15
N GLU A 24 13.39 -2.16 -15.06
CA GLU A 24 13.05 -1.48 -13.82
C GLU A 24 12.94 0.02 -14.14
N VAL A 25 11.80 0.63 -13.81
CA VAL A 25 11.60 2.07 -14.06
C VAL A 25 12.58 2.80 -13.16
N ALA A 26 13.43 3.65 -13.76
CA ALA A 26 14.33 4.48 -12.97
C ALA A 26 13.48 5.45 -12.13
N THR A 27 13.56 5.29 -10.80
CA THR A 27 12.81 6.15 -9.87
C THR A 27 13.55 7.46 -9.67
N GLN A 28 12.80 8.56 -9.69
CA GLN A 28 13.32 9.88 -9.33
C GLN A 28 13.32 10.01 -7.80
N ASP A 29 14.44 10.45 -7.24
CA ASP A 29 14.55 10.65 -5.79
C ASP A 29 13.93 11.99 -5.38
N THR A 30 12.65 11.96 -5.09
CA THR A 30 11.92 13.10 -4.50
C THR A 30 11.71 12.94 -3.00
N GLY A 31 12.31 11.91 -2.38
CA GLY A 31 12.03 11.49 -1.02
C GLY A 31 12.17 12.55 0.08
N LYS A 32 12.85 13.69 -0.21
CA LYS A 32 12.98 14.81 0.72
C LYS A 32 12.54 16.15 0.12
N SER A 33 12.03 16.18 -1.09
CA SER A 33 11.63 17.40 -1.79
C SER A 33 10.20 17.40 -2.31
N PHE A 34 9.48 16.29 -2.16
CA PHE A 34 8.10 16.12 -2.66
C PHE A 34 7.15 17.18 -2.10
N LYS A 35 6.16 17.56 -2.90
CA LYS A 35 5.05 18.45 -2.50
C LYS A 35 3.72 17.72 -2.55
N THR A 36 3.60 16.71 -3.41
CA THR A 36 2.39 15.95 -3.63
C THR A 36 2.53 14.56 -3.00
N VAL A 37 1.50 14.13 -2.30
CA VAL A 37 1.36 12.75 -1.80
C VAL A 37 0.21 12.09 -2.53
N VAL A 38 0.50 11.04 -3.29
CA VAL A 38 -0.53 10.19 -3.88
C VAL A 38 -0.92 9.14 -2.87
N VAL A 39 -2.15 9.24 -2.38
CA VAL A 39 -2.72 8.32 -1.38
C VAL A 39 -3.58 7.30 -2.10
N ASP A 40 -3.15 6.05 -2.07
CA ASP A 40 -3.85 4.95 -2.70
C ASP A 40 -4.65 4.16 -1.65
N ALA A 41 -5.97 4.16 -1.81
CA ALA A 41 -6.83 3.27 -1.03
C ALA A 41 -6.92 1.93 -1.74
N GLY A 42 -6.28 0.90 -1.19
CA GLY A 42 -6.26 -0.44 -1.77
C GLY A 42 -7.66 -0.99 -2.05
N HIS A 43 -7.80 -1.85 -3.07
CA HIS A 43 -9.06 -2.47 -3.48
C HIS A 43 -10.13 -1.47 -3.93
N GLY A 44 -11.42 -1.85 -3.85
CA GLY A 44 -12.55 -0.97 -4.18
C GLY A 44 -13.53 -1.58 -5.19
N GLY A 45 -14.79 -1.18 -5.11
CA GLY A 45 -15.86 -1.66 -5.98
C GLY A 45 -16.03 -3.18 -5.91
N LYS A 46 -15.84 -3.86 -7.03
CA LYS A 46 -15.92 -5.33 -7.14
C LYS A 46 -14.78 -6.08 -6.43
N ASP A 47 -13.67 -5.42 -6.12
CA ASP A 47 -12.55 -5.98 -5.37
C ASP A 47 -12.71 -5.63 -3.88
N ASN A 48 -13.12 -6.61 -3.08
CA ASN A 48 -13.28 -6.44 -1.63
C ASN A 48 -11.96 -6.47 -0.86
N GLY A 49 -10.86 -6.93 -1.48
CA GLY A 49 -9.68 -7.35 -0.74
C GLY A 49 -9.98 -8.52 0.20
N ALA A 50 -9.32 -8.60 1.32
CA ALA A 50 -9.68 -9.53 2.38
C ALA A 50 -11.09 -9.23 2.91
N TYR A 51 -11.87 -10.29 3.11
CA TYR A 51 -13.19 -10.22 3.76
C TYR A 51 -13.21 -11.16 4.96
N ARG A 52 -13.29 -10.63 6.15
CA ARG A 52 -13.21 -11.41 7.38
C ARG A 52 -14.30 -11.02 8.38
N GLN A 53 -14.77 -12.02 9.14
CA GLN A 53 -15.82 -11.83 10.14
C GLN A 53 -15.51 -10.70 11.14
N PHE A 54 -14.25 -10.58 11.55
CA PHE A 54 -13.83 -9.58 12.54
C PHE A 54 -13.53 -8.23 11.89
N GLY A 55 -12.81 -8.19 10.76
CA GLY A 55 -12.35 -6.96 10.11
C GLY A 55 -13.28 -6.40 9.04
N GLY A 56 -14.25 -7.18 8.57
CA GLY A 56 -15.10 -6.77 7.44
C GLY A 56 -14.38 -6.84 6.08
N ALA A 57 -14.80 -6.00 5.14
CA ALA A 57 -14.17 -5.87 3.82
C ALA A 57 -13.00 -4.88 3.89
N GLU A 58 -11.83 -5.30 3.43
CA GLU A 58 -10.60 -4.49 3.42
C GLU A 58 -10.80 -3.15 2.72
N LYS A 59 -11.46 -3.14 1.57
CA LYS A 59 -11.70 -1.93 0.78
C LYS A 59 -12.35 -0.77 1.54
N LEU A 60 -13.13 -1.06 2.59
CA LEU A 60 -13.79 -0.03 3.41
C LEU A 60 -12.81 0.56 4.43
N ALA A 61 -12.05 -0.28 5.10
CA ALA A 61 -11.03 0.17 6.04
C ALA A 61 -9.91 0.96 5.34
N THR A 62 -9.44 0.49 4.18
CA THR A 62 -8.42 1.18 3.39
C THR A 62 -8.89 2.54 2.91
N LEU A 63 -10.15 2.64 2.46
CA LEU A 63 -10.73 3.92 2.03
C LEU A 63 -10.82 4.93 3.16
N ASP A 64 -11.28 4.50 4.33
CA ASP A 64 -11.43 5.39 5.49
C ASP A 64 -10.05 5.90 5.98
N VAL A 65 -9.06 5.01 6.15
CA VAL A 65 -7.70 5.42 6.54
C VAL A 65 -7.09 6.36 5.49
N ALA A 66 -7.25 6.05 4.20
CA ALA A 66 -6.72 6.88 3.12
C ALA A 66 -7.34 8.29 3.09
N LYS A 67 -8.64 8.42 3.33
CA LYS A 67 -9.32 9.72 3.42
C LYS A 67 -8.81 10.55 4.61
N ARG A 68 -8.68 9.93 5.78
CA ARG A 68 -8.13 10.57 6.97
C ARG A 68 -6.70 11.02 6.75
N LEU A 69 -5.87 10.14 6.18
CA LEU A 69 -4.49 10.47 5.82
C LEU A 69 -4.41 11.64 4.85
N SER A 70 -5.22 11.63 3.78
CA SER A 70 -5.27 12.71 2.81
C SER A 70 -5.68 14.05 3.44
N HIS A 71 -6.62 14.03 4.40
CA HIS A 71 -7.02 15.23 5.14
C HIS A 71 -5.87 15.79 6.00
N LYS A 72 -5.23 14.95 6.82
CA LYS A 72 -4.10 15.34 7.69
C LYS A 72 -2.92 15.89 6.90
N LEU A 73 -2.65 15.31 5.74
CA LEU A 73 -1.58 15.79 4.85
C LEU A 73 -1.90 17.19 4.27
N ARG A 74 -3.16 17.45 3.90
CA ARG A 74 -3.57 18.80 3.47
C ARG A 74 -3.47 19.82 4.59
N GLU A 75 -3.80 19.46 5.83
CA GLU A 75 -3.58 20.31 7.01
C GLU A 75 -2.09 20.59 7.28
N SER A 76 -1.21 19.74 6.74
CA SER A 76 0.26 19.87 6.81
C SER A 76 0.87 20.46 5.54
N ASP A 77 0.09 21.20 4.74
CA ASP A 77 0.48 21.93 3.53
C ASP A 77 0.98 21.04 2.36
N PHE A 78 0.55 19.76 2.32
CA PHE A 78 0.77 18.92 1.15
C PHE A 78 -0.40 18.98 0.16
N GLU A 79 -0.07 18.92 -1.11
CA GLU A 79 -1.03 18.54 -2.14
C GLU A 79 -1.29 17.04 -2.04
N THR A 80 -2.57 16.62 -2.12
CA THR A 80 -2.93 15.20 -2.07
C THR A 80 -3.77 14.81 -3.27
N VAL A 81 -3.43 13.66 -3.86
CA VAL A 81 -4.19 13.02 -4.93
C VAL A 81 -4.59 11.64 -4.45
N MET A 82 -5.88 11.35 -4.40
CA MET A 82 -6.36 10.01 -4.04
C MET A 82 -6.61 9.19 -5.31
N THR A 83 -6.23 7.91 -5.32
CA THR A 83 -6.56 7.00 -6.44
C THR A 83 -8.06 6.75 -6.54
N ARG A 84 -8.75 6.71 -5.39
CA ARG A 84 -10.21 6.70 -5.26
C ARG A 84 -10.64 7.39 -3.98
N SER A 85 -11.77 8.07 -4.03
CA SER A 85 -12.41 8.72 -2.87
C SER A 85 -13.77 8.11 -2.52
N THR A 86 -14.20 7.12 -3.29
CA THR A 86 -15.46 6.36 -3.09
C THR A 86 -15.20 4.86 -3.26
N ASP A 87 -16.24 4.03 -3.05
CA ASP A 87 -16.11 2.58 -3.25
C ASP A 87 -16.23 2.21 -4.74
N VAL A 88 -15.19 2.55 -5.51
CA VAL A 88 -15.06 2.22 -6.94
C VAL A 88 -13.81 1.35 -7.16
N PHE A 89 -13.86 0.50 -8.17
CA PHE A 89 -12.73 -0.31 -8.58
C PHE A 89 -11.75 0.53 -9.42
N ILE A 90 -10.47 0.49 -9.04
CA ILE A 90 -9.36 1.07 -9.81
C ILE A 90 -8.36 -0.05 -10.10
N SER A 91 -8.01 -0.25 -11.37
CA SER A 91 -7.04 -1.27 -11.75
C SER A 91 -5.63 -0.93 -11.25
N LEU A 92 -4.75 -1.93 -11.15
CA LEU A 92 -3.35 -1.68 -10.74
C LEU A 92 -2.65 -0.76 -11.74
N GLU A 93 -2.97 -0.87 -13.03
CA GLU A 93 -2.47 -0.03 -14.10
C GLU A 93 -2.90 1.43 -13.93
N ASP A 94 -4.17 1.66 -13.59
CA ASP A 94 -4.70 3.02 -13.40
C ASP A 94 -4.10 3.66 -12.14
N ARG A 95 -3.89 2.89 -11.05
CA ARG A 95 -3.20 3.38 -9.85
C ARG A 95 -1.78 3.86 -10.19
N VAL A 96 -1.04 3.06 -10.96
CA VAL A 96 0.30 3.43 -11.47
C VAL A 96 0.24 4.65 -12.39
N ALA A 97 -0.76 4.74 -13.25
CA ALA A 97 -0.93 5.89 -14.14
C ALA A 97 -1.21 7.18 -13.37
N ILE A 98 -2.11 7.13 -12.37
CA ILE A 98 -2.43 8.27 -11.48
C ILE A 98 -1.18 8.74 -10.75
N GLU A 99 -0.43 7.82 -10.12
CA GLU A 99 0.80 8.11 -9.42
C GLU A 99 1.84 8.76 -10.33
N ASN A 100 2.14 8.12 -11.46
CA ASN A 100 3.19 8.53 -12.38
C ASN A 100 2.87 9.85 -13.12
N ALA A 101 1.62 10.30 -13.11
CA ALA A 101 1.20 11.60 -13.61
C ALA A 101 1.58 12.75 -12.65
N GLN A 102 1.81 12.46 -11.36
CA GLN A 102 2.13 13.46 -10.36
C GLN A 102 3.65 13.68 -10.31
N LYS A 103 4.09 14.90 -10.63
CA LYS A 103 5.52 15.26 -10.54
C LYS A 103 5.88 15.62 -9.11
N ASN A 104 7.13 15.34 -8.73
CA ASN A 104 7.65 15.67 -7.41
C ASN A 104 6.78 15.15 -6.27
N SER A 105 6.42 13.87 -6.35
CA SER A 105 5.51 13.18 -5.45
C SER A 105 6.17 12.03 -4.70
N ILE A 106 5.41 11.50 -3.75
CA ILE A 106 5.56 10.15 -3.19
C ILE A 106 4.23 9.43 -3.30
N PHE A 107 4.26 8.10 -3.29
CA PHE A 107 3.08 7.23 -3.32
C PHE A 107 2.97 6.40 -2.04
N VAL A 108 1.79 6.40 -1.43
CA VAL A 108 1.49 5.65 -0.21
C VAL A 108 0.21 4.87 -0.40
N SER A 109 0.33 3.54 -0.54
CA SER A 109 -0.80 2.62 -0.68
C SER A 109 -1.18 2.04 0.68
N ILE A 110 -2.45 2.09 1.02
CA ILE A 110 -3.01 1.64 2.30
C ILE A 110 -3.72 0.31 2.10
N HIS A 111 -3.32 -0.69 2.88
CA HIS A 111 -3.84 -2.04 2.88
C HIS A 111 -4.02 -2.59 4.29
N PHE A 112 -4.73 -3.72 4.39
CA PHE A 112 -4.79 -4.55 5.59
C PHE A 112 -4.52 -6.00 5.18
N ASN A 113 -3.62 -6.63 5.88
CA ASN A 113 -3.15 -7.97 5.60
C ASN A 113 -4.20 -9.04 5.94
N ASP A 114 -3.97 -10.23 5.42
CA ASP A 114 -4.77 -11.42 5.70
C ASP A 114 -3.91 -12.66 5.85
N SER A 115 -4.33 -13.58 6.71
CA SER A 115 -3.67 -14.87 6.90
C SER A 115 -4.64 -15.98 7.24
N ARG A 116 -4.37 -17.19 6.73
CA ARG A 116 -5.06 -18.40 7.19
C ARG A 116 -4.74 -18.73 8.66
N ARG A 117 -3.61 -18.26 9.18
CA ARG A 117 -3.19 -18.43 10.57
C ARG A 117 -3.71 -17.27 11.41
N ARG A 118 -4.78 -17.49 12.17
CA ARG A 118 -5.50 -16.46 12.94
C ARG A 118 -4.67 -15.74 14.01
N GLY A 119 -3.55 -16.32 14.46
CA GLY A 119 -2.66 -15.72 15.45
C GLY A 119 -1.68 -14.71 14.89
N ILE A 120 -1.54 -14.61 13.56
CA ILE A 120 -0.63 -13.65 12.94
C ILE A 120 -1.22 -12.25 13.05
N ARG A 121 -0.36 -11.29 13.43
CA ARG A 121 -0.70 -9.88 13.59
C ARG A 121 0.53 -8.99 13.39
N GLY A 122 0.32 -7.69 13.25
CA GLY A 122 1.35 -6.66 13.22
C GLY A 122 1.40 -5.89 11.91
N PHE A 123 2.14 -4.80 11.93
CA PHE A 123 2.36 -3.92 10.79
C PHE A 123 3.51 -4.39 9.93
N GLU A 124 3.34 -4.24 8.60
CA GLU A 124 4.39 -4.45 7.60
C GLU A 124 4.39 -3.25 6.65
N THR A 125 5.58 -2.78 6.27
CA THR A 125 5.69 -1.75 5.25
C THR A 125 6.55 -2.27 4.10
N TYR A 126 6.01 -2.19 2.89
CA TYR A 126 6.66 -2.69 1.68
C TYR A 126 7.16 -1.55 0.81
N TYR A 127 8.33 -1.76 0.19
CA TYR A 127 8.92 -0.88 -0.81
C TYR A 127 9.54 -1.70 -1.94
N HIS A 128 9.87 -1.07 -3.06
CA HIS A 128 10.58 -1.72 -4.16
C HIS A 128 11.93 -1.06 -4.44
N SER A 129 11.93 0.23 -4.64
CA SER A 129 13.09 1.03 -4.98
C SER A 129 13.85 1.50 -3.72
N ASN A 130 15.17 1.57 -3.78
CA ASN A 130 16.01 1.96 -2.65
C ASN A 130 15.71 3.37 -2.14
N ASN A 131 15.29 4.31 -2.99
CA ASN A 131 14.89 5.66 -2.59
C ASN A 131 13.57 5.72 -1.80
N SER A 132 12.84 4.61 -1.72
CA SER A 132 11.62 4.46 -0.92
C SER A 132 11.91 3.91 0.49
N MET A 133 13.11 3.37 0.73
CA MET A 133 13.41 2.62 1.96
C MET A 133 13.35 3.52 3.21
N ASP A 134 13.84 4.75 3.13
CA ASP A 134 13.80 5.68 4.28
C ASP A 134 12.35 6.02 4.67
N LEU A 135 11.49 6.27 3.68
CA LEU A 135 10.05 6.50 3.91
C LEU A 135 9.39 5.27 4.54
N ALA A 136 9.68 4.07 4.03
CA ALA A 136 9.13 2.83 4.55
C ALA A 136 9.54 2.59 6.02
N ASN A 137 10.82 2.80 6.35
CA ASN A 137 11.32 2.65 7.72
C ASN A 137 10.69 3.67 8.67
N ARG A 138 10.50 4.90 8.22
CA ARG A 138 9.90 5.95 9.03
C ARG A 138 8.43 5.66 9.31
N ILE A 139 7.65 5.24 8.30
CA ILE A 139 6.25 4.84 8.49
C ILE A 139 6.17 3.66 9.46
N GLN A 140 6.96 2.61 9.24
CA GLN A 140 6.99 1.45 10.13
C GLN A 140 7.30 1.85 11.58
N SER A 141 8.31 2.71 11.78
CA SER A 141 8.69 3.19 13.10
C SER A 141 7.56 3.95 13.81
N LYS A 142 6.82 4.80 13.08
CA LYS A 142 5.68 5.55 13.65
C LYS A 142 4.50 4.65 13.98
N LEU A 143 4.18 3.67 13.13
CA LEU A 143 3.15 2.68 13.41
C LEU A 143 3.45 1.87 14.66
N MET A 144 4.74 1.59 14.94
CA MET A 144 5.17 0.89 16.15
C MET A 144 4.96 1.67 17.45
N THR A 145 4.60 2.95 17.39
CA THR A 145 4.19 3.72 18.57
C THR A 145 2.73 3.49 18.96
N ILE A 146 1.94 2.81 18.13
CA ILE A 146 0.56 2.42 18.44
C ILE A 146 0.60 1.31 19.52
N PRO A 147 -0.13 1.46 20.64
CA PRO A 147 -0.17 0.46 21.70
C PRO A 147 -0.56 -0.94 21.18
N HIS A 148 0.02 -1.95 21.78
CA HIS A 148 -0.25 -3.37 21.47
C HIS A 148 0.08 -3.81 20.04
N SER A 149 0.74 -2.96 19.23
CA SER A 149 1.18 -3.32 17.89
C SER A 149 2.28 -4.38 17.91
N ALA A 150 2.41 -5.12 16.81
CA ALA A 150 3.49 -6.06 16.59
C ALA A 150 4.30 -5.62 15.35
N ASN A 151 5.62 -5.66 15.46
CA ASN A 151 6.51 -5.28 14.36
C ASN A 151 6.79 -6.50 13.48
N ARG A 152 6.37 -6.43 12.23
CA ARG A 152 6.72 -7.43 11.23
C ARG A 152 7.79 -6.93 10.27
N GLY A 153 8.11 -5.63 10.33
CA GLY A 153 9.27 -5.04 9.66
C GLY A 153 8.96 -4.39 8.32
N VAL A 154 10.06 -4.00 7.69
CA VAL A 154 10.08 -3.36 6.37
C VAL A 154 10.66 -4.34 5.36
N HIS A 155 9.98 -4.54 4.24
CA HIS A 155 10.32 -5.56 3.26
C HIS A 155 10.40 -5.00 1.84
N ARG A 156 11.38 -5.47 1.08
CA ARG A 156 11.39 -5.26 -0.37
C ARG A 156 10.43 -6.22 -1.04
N ALA A 157 9.51 -5.69 -1.87
CA ALA A 157 8.52 -6.49 -2.57
C ALA A 157 8.40 -6.10 -4.05
N ASN A 158 7.92 -7.04 -4.86
CA ASN A 158 7.74 -6.84 -6.30
C ASN A 158 6.27 -6.54 -6.65
N PHE A 159 5.57 -5.80 -5.78
CA PHE A 159 4.20 -5.39 -6.04
C PHE A 159 4.15 -4.42 -7.22
N ARG A 160 3.14 -4.58 -8.08
CA ARG A 160 3.05 -3.86 -9.35
C ARG A 160 3.03 -2.35 -9.15
N VAL A 161 2.27 -1.86 -8.19
CA VAL A 161 2.18 -0.42 -7.85
C VAL A 161 3.49 0.15 -7.31
N LEU A 162 4.35 -0.66 -6.69
CA LEU A 162 5.65 -0.22 -6.20
C LEU A 162 6.74 -0.31 -7.29
N ARG A 163 6.72 -1.39 -8.08
CA ARG A 163 7.76 -1.66 -9.09
C ARG A 163 7.67 -0.71 -10.28
N LEU A 164 6.47 -0.28 -10.64
CA LEU A 164 6.24 0.61 -11.79
C LEU A 164 6.14 2.10 -11.40
N ALA A 165 6.30 2.40 -10.12
CA ALA A 165 6.34 3.75 -9.59
C ALA A 165 7.56 4.52 -10.10
N LYS A 166 7.35 5.76 -10.55
CA LYS A 166 8.43 6.67 -10.97
C LYS A 166 9.05 7.43 -9.80
N TYR A 167 8.35 7.54 -8.69
CA TYR A 167 8.73 8.27 -7.49
C TYR A 167 8.78 7.32 -6.29
N PRO A 168 9.30 7.74 -5.13
CA PRO A 168 9.31 6.89 -3.94
C PRO A 168 7.91 6.39 -3.60
N ALA A 169 7.78 5.06 -3.47
CA ALA A 169 6.51 4.37 -3.31
C ALA A 169 6.57 3.32 -2.20
N VAL A 170 5.57 3.32 -1.34
CA VAL A 170 5.42 2.35 -0.26
C VAL A 170 4.00 1.79 -0.21
N LEU A 171 3.86 0.56 0.30
CA LEU A 171 2.59 -0.06 0.63
C LEU A 171 2.61 -0.42 2.12
N VAL A 172 1.59 0.01 2.84
CA VAL A 172 1.47 -0.12 4.28
C VAL A 172 0.36 -1.12 4.60
N GLU A 173 0.73 -2.22 5.24
CA GLU A 173 -0.21 -3.19 5.80
C GLU A 173 -0.52 -2.81 7.25
N CYS A 174 -1.71 -2.29 7.45
CA CYS A 174 -2.19 -1.70 8.70
C CYS A 174 -2.73 -2.73 9.72
N GLY A 175 -2.17 -3.95 9.72
CA GLY A 175 -2.60 -5.06 10.56
C GLY A 175 -3.36 -6.13 9.79
N PHE A 176 -3.75 -7.21 10.46
CA PHE A 176 -4.37 -8.41 9.86
C PHE A 176 -5.87 -8.47 10.15
N LEU A 177 -6.71 -8.36 9.12
CA LEU A 177 -8.17 -8.50 9.27
C LEU A 177 -8.60 -9.90 9.73
N SER A 178 -7.76 -10.90 9.51
CA SER A 178 -7.96 -12.28 9.98
C SER A 178 -7.66 -12.46 11.47
N ASN A 179 -6.91 -11.55 12.09
CA ASN A 179 -6.67 -11.54 13.52
C ASN A 179 -7.88 -10.95 14.26
N ARG A 180 -8.30 -11.59 15.35
CA ARG A 180 -9.50 -11.15 16.09
C ARG A 180 -9.34 -9.76 16.69
N LEU A 181 -8.17 -9.45 17.23
CA LEU A 181 -7.89 -8.16 17.85
C LEU A 181 -7.78 -7.07 16.76
N GLU A 182 -6.82 -7.21 15.83
CA GLU A 182 -6.56 -6.20 14.80
C GLU A 182 -7.73 -6.03 13.82
N GLY A 183 -8.45 -7.12 13.49
CA GLY A 183 -9.67 -7.02 12.69
C GLY A 183 -10.79 -6.28 13.42
N GLY A 184 -10.89 -6.43 14.75
CA GLY A 184 -11.80 -5.63 15.59
C GLY A 184 -11.40 -4.15 15.60
N GLU A 185 -10.12 -3.88 15.82
CA GLU A 185 -9.53 -2.53 15.80
C GLU A 185 -9.70 -1.85 14.44
N ALA A 186 -9.53 -2.58 13.33
CA ALA A 186 -9.73 -2.03 11.98
C ALA A 186 -11.16 -1.52 11.74
N ARG A 187 -12.15 -1.95 12.51
CA ARG A 187 -13.54 -1.44 12.47
C ARG A 187 -13.74 -0.21 13.37
N ASP A 188 -12.81 0.03 14.30
CA ASP A 188 -12.87 1.18 15.18
C ASP A 188 -12.40 2.44 14.44
N SER A 189 -13.23 3.47 14.51
CA SER A 189 -12.96 4.78 13.90
C SER A 189 -11.74 5.47 14.52
N GLU A 190 -11.57 5.37 15.84
CA GLU A 190 -10.45 5.99 16.55
C GLU A 190 -9.14 5.31 16.20
N TYR A 191 -9.16 3.98 16.05
CA TYR A 191 -7.99 3.25 15.61
C TYR A 191 -7.57 3.61 14.18
N ARG A 192 -8.52 3.74 13.24
CA ARG A 192 -8.22 4.20 11.88
C ARG A 192 -7.72 5.65 11.84
N GLU A 193 -8.22 6.51 12.74
CA GLU A 193 -7.69 7.87 12.92
C GLU A 193 -6.23 7.84 13.39
N MET A 194 -5.92 6.98 14.36
CA MET A 194 -4.55 6.81 14.87
C MET A 194 -3.60 6.28 13.81
N LEU A 195 -4.02 5.31 12.98
CA LEU A 195 -3.24 4.82 11.85
C LEU A 195 -2.90 5.95 10.88
N ALA A 196 -3.90 6.71 10.46
CA ALA A 196 -3.72 7.84 9.54
C ALA A 196 -2.79 8.90 10.14
N ASP A 197 -2.91 9.16 11.45
CA ASP A 197 -2.09 10.12 12.18
C ASP A 197 -0.60 9.71 12.20
N ARG A 198 -0.31 8.46 12.53
CA ARG A 198 1.07 7.94 12.54
C ARG A 198 1.70 7.92 11.16
N ILE A 199 0.93 7.60 10.12
CA ILE A 199 1.42 7.64 8.73
C ILE A 199 1.66 9.09 8.29
N ALA A 200 0.76 10.02 8.60
CA ALA A 200 0.94 11.45 8.30
C ALA A 200 2.18 12.01 9.00
N GLU A 201 2.37 11.72 10.30
CA GLU A 201 3.55 12.11 11.06
C GLU A 201 4.85 11.64 10.37
N ALA A 202 4.90 10.39 9.93
CA ALA A 202 6.04 9.84 9.22
C ALA A 202 6.35 10.59 7.92
N ILE A 203 5.31 10.93 7.15
CA ILE A 203 5.44 11.63 5.87
C ILE A 203 5.90 13.08 6.08
N VAL A 204 5.33 13.77 7.06
CA VAL A 204 5.73 15.15 7.42
C VAL A 204 7.19 15.17 7.87
N GLU A 205 7.58 14.24 8.75
CA GLU A 205 8.98 14.15 9.19
C GLU A 205 9.93 13.71 8.08
N GLN A 206 9.48 12.93 7.10
CA GLN A 206 10.28 12.60 5.92
C GLN A 206 10.63 13.86 5.12
N ARG A 207 9.70 14.79 5.00
CA ARG A 207 9.85 16.01 4.22
C ARG A 207 10.57 17.14 4.98
N TYR A 208 10.24 17.34 6.24
CA TYR A 208 10.63 18.53 7.02
C TYR A 208 11.55 18.24 8.20
N GLY A 209 11.78 16.98 8.55
CA GLY A 209 12.52 16.56 9.74
C GLY A 209 11.63 16.27 10.95
N SER A 210 12.23 15.69 11.99
CA SER A 210 11.51 15.25 13.18
C SER A 210 11.00 16.42 14.05
N GLY A 211 9.84 16.23 14.70
CA GLY A 211 9.28 17.18 15.65
C GLY A 211 8.46 18.33 15.02
N VAL A 212 8.21 18.29 13.72
CA VAL A 212 7.45 19.32 13.00
C VAL A 212 5.97 19.01 12.93
N TYR A 213 5.59 17.73 13.05
CA TYR A 213 4.19 17.31 12.94
C TYR A 213 3.41 17.66 14.20
N HIS A 214 2.27 18.31 14.02
CA HIS A 214 1.30 18.57 15.06
C HIS A 214 -0.01 17.86 14.69
N ALA A 215 -0.32 16.79 15.41
CA ALA A 215 -1.58 16.07 15.22
C ALA A 215 -2.77 17.03 15.34
N SER A 216 -3.70 16.95 14.39
CA SER A 216 -4.96 17.66 14.49
C SER A 216 -5.71 17.20 15.74
N LYS A 217 -6.09 18.16 16.61
CA LYS A 217 -6.86 17.86 17.84
C LYS A 217 -8.30 17.47 17.56
N LYS A 218 -8.74 17.57 16.30
CA LYS A 218 -10.13 17.32 15.92
C LYS A 218 -10.20 16.05 15.07
N PRO A 219 -10.86 14.98 15.54
CA PRO A 219 -11.11 13.82 14.70
C PRO A 219 -11.80 14.26 13.41
N THR A 220 -11.38 13.71 12.29
CA THR A 220 -12.01 13.95 11.00
C THR A 220 -13.39 13.31 11.06
N ALA A 221 -14.43 14.10 11.40
CA ALA A 221 -15.80 13.64 11.42
C ALA A 221 -16.28 13.48 9.97
N GLU A 222 -15.92 12.40 9.31
CA GLU A 222 -16.71 11.90 8.20
C GLU A 222 -17.81 10.98 8.75
N PRO A 223 -19.01 10.99 8.13
CA PRO A 223 -20.12 10.16 8.59
C PRO A 223 -19.71 8.69 8.62
N PRO A 224 -20.21 7.90 9.57
CA PRO A 224 -19.90 6.49 9.65
C PRO A 224 -20.16 5.83 8.29
N ILE A 225 -19.24 4.94 7.89
CA ILE A 225 -19.48 4.06 6.75
C ILE A 225 -20.72 3.25 7.13
N GLU A 226 -21.89 3.61 6.56
CA GLU A 226 -23.09 2.80 6.75
C GLU A 226 -22.74 1.37 6.37
N SER A 227 -22.73 0.52 7.38
CA SER A 227 -22.70 -0.93 7.21
C SER A 227 -24.00 -1.28 6.50
N THR A 228 -23.96 -1.38 5.19
CA THR A 228 -24.97 -2.16 4.46
C THR A 228 -24.76 -3.61 4.90
N ALA A 229 -25.29 -3.91 6.08
CA ALA A 229 -25.53 -5.27 6.51
C ALA A 229 -26.47 -5.87 5.46
N LEU A 230 -25.92 -6.70 4.58
CA LEU A 230 -26.73 -7.62 3.80
C LEU A 230 -27.56 -8.41 4.81
N ALA A 231 -28.86 -8.14 4.84
CA ALA A 231 -29.82 -8.95 5.55
C ALA A 231 -29.58 -10.42 5.18
N PRO A 232 -29.66 -11.36 6.14
CA PRO A 232 -29.52 -12.76 5.83
C PRO A 232 -30.62 -13.14 4.83
N ALA A 233 -30.21 -13.69 3.69
CA ALA A 233 -31.14 -14.27 2.74
C ALA A 233 -31.98 -15.29 3.47
N SER A 234 -33.28 -15.05 3.58
CA SER A 234 -34.23 -16.03 4.10
C SER A 234 -34.24 -17.24 3.18
N LEU A 235 -33.65 -18.33 3.64
CA LEU A 235 -33.86 -19.64 3.05
C LEU A 235 -35.34 -19.98 3.15
N LYS A 236 -36.07 -19.81 2.05
CA LYS A 236 -37.37 -20.44 1.89
C LYS A 236 -37.07 -21.92 1.60
N HIS A 237 -37.41 -22.78 2.55
CA HIS A 237 -37.64 -24.17 2.31
C HIS A 237 -38.99 -24.31 1.59
N ASP A 238 -38.96 -24.82 0.40
CA ASP A 238 -40.04 -25.57 -0.27
C ASP A 238 -39.49 -26.92 -0.67
#